data_9d5c64102f214e6e67a373e1bdca5996
#
_entry.id   9d5c64102f214e6e67a373e1bdca5996
#
_cell.length_a   1.000
_cell.length_b   1.000
_cell.length_c   1.000
_cell.angle_alpha   90.00
_cell.angle_beta   90.00
_cell.angle_gamma   90.00
#
_symmetry.space_group_name_H-M   'P 1'
#
loop_
_entity.id
_entity.type
_entity.pdbx_description
1 polymer ?
#
loop_
_entity_poly.entity_id
_entity_poly.type
_entity_poly.pdbx_seq_one_letter_code
_entity_poly.pdbx_strand_id
1 'polypeptide(L)'
;YALIIGLSQRKMYLKKEEVPYFGSDRTFTLIGILGYVLYVLSPESMGVFLAGGGCLTVFLALNYAYKMFYIKHTGLTSIIIALITYCLAPIVYTKDLWVSILVVVSVLILTEMKSMFINFTKKINDLEFINLAKFFIISGVILPVLPKTEIIDGVSLTPYNIWLSTVVISGISYVSYLLKKYVFKDAGIIVTGILGG
;
A
#
# COMPACT_ATOMS: atom_id res chain seq x y z
N TYR A 1 -15.53 3.44 -9.03
CA TYR A 1 -14.29 3.34 -8.25
C TYR A 1 -14.30 4.31 -7.05
N ALA A 2 -14.48 5.62 -7.25
CA ALA A 2 -14.46 6.64 -6.20
C ALA A 2 -15.50 6.38 -5.08
N LEU A 3 -16.71 5.93 -5.45
CA LEU A 3 -17.75 5.54 -4.48
C LEU A 3 -17.30 4.37 -3.60
N ILE A 4 -16.66 3.36 -4.17
CA ILE A 4 -16.17 2.19 -3.43
C ILE A 4 -15.09 2.60 -2.42
N ILE A 5 -14.17 3.46 -2.84
CA ILE A 5 -13.15 4.05 -1.95
C ILE A 5 -13.81 4.85 -0.83
N GLY A 6 -14.81 5.67 -1.15
CA GLY A 6 -15.55 6.45 -0.16
C GLY A 6 -16.28 5.59 0.87
N LEU A 7 -16.93 4.51 0.43
CA LEU A 7 -17.60 3.55 1.32
C LEU A 7 -16.60 2.83 2.26
N SER A 8 -15.44 2.44 1.76
CA SER A 8 -14.37 1.85 2.58
C SER A 8 -13.88 2.85 3.64
N GLN A 9 -13.66 4.12 3.27
CA GLN A 9 -13.29 5.16 4.22
C GLN A 9 -14.37 5.36 5.31
N ARG A 10 -15.65 5.44 4.92
CA ARG A 10 -16.76 5.55 5.87
C ARG A 10 -16.79 4.38 6.85
N LYS A 11 -16.66 3.14 6.36
CA LYS A 11 -16.66 1.94 7.19
C LYS A 11 -15.51 1.95 8.21
N MET A 12 -14.34 2.46 7.83
CA MET A 12 -13.20 2.61 8.73
C MET A 12 -13.49 3.59 9.87
N TYR A 13 -14.19 4.70 9.57
CA TYR A 13 -14.54 5.71 10.57
C TYR A 13 -15.66 5.25 11.50
N LEU A 14 -16.64 4.52 11.01
CA LEU A 14 -17.72 3.96 11.86
C LEU A 14 -17.20 3.00 12.94
N LYS A 15 -16.02 2.40 12.73
CA LYS A 15 -15.33 1.57 13.72
C LYS A 15 -14.59 2.38 14.81
N LYS A 16 -14.49 3.71 14.67
CA LYS A 16 -13.80 4.63 15.58
C LYS A 16 -14.77 5.73 16.00
N GLU A 17 -15.44 5.55 17.10
CA GLU A 17 -16.51 6.45 17.60
C GLU A 17 -16.06 7.90 17.89
N GLU A 18 -14.75 8.21 17.94
CA GLU A 18 -14.24 9.49 18.47
C GLU A 18 -13.53 10.40 17.45
N VAL A 19 -13.50 10.07 16.15
CA VAL A 19 -12.70 10.84 15.20
C VAL A 19 -13.54 11.64 14.24
N PRO A 20 -13.39 12.99 14.15
CA PRO A 20 -14.12 13.80 13.19
C PRO A 20 -13.82 13.39 11.75
N TYR A 21 -14.88 13.14 10.99
CA TYR A 21 -14.83 12.70 9.60
C TYR A 21 -14.02 13.64 8.71
N PHE A 22 -13.13 13.07 7.90
CA PHE A 22 -12.71 13.72 6.68
C PHE A 22 -13.46 13.10 5.50
N GLY A 23 -14.49 13.80 5.00
CA GLY A 23 -15.21 13.39 3.81
C GLY A 23 -16.02 12.09 3.96
N SER A 24 -17.26 12.13 3.52
CA SER A 24 -18.13 10.95 3.40
C SER A 24 -17.87 10.25 2.06
N ASP A 25 -18.52 9.10 1.87
CA ASP A 25 -18.67 8.43 0.58
C ASP A 25 -19.01 9.40 -0.57
N ARG A 26 -19.89 10.38 -0.33
CA ARG A 26 -20.23 11.44 -1.29
C ARG A 26 -19.04 12.32 -1.65
N THR A 27 -18.23 12.72 -0.66
CA THR A 27 -17.07 13.60 -0.87
C THR A 27 -16.04 12.94 -1.77
N PHE A 28 -15.69 11.67 -1.51
CA PHE A 28 -14.77 10.93 -2.36
C PHE A 28 -15.32 10.73 -3.77
N THR A 29 -16.62 10.45 -3.90
CA THR A 29 -17.28 10.34 -5.21
C THR A 29 -17.21 11.64 -5.98
N LEU A 30 -17.50 12.78 -5.33
CA LEU A 30 -17.42 14.11 -5.94
C LEU A 30 -15.99 14.48 -6.34
N ILE A 31 -14.98 14.13 -5.55
CA ILE A 31 -13.55 14.33 -5.89
C ILE A 31 -13.20 13.53 -7.15
N GLY A 32 -13.66 12.29 -7.27
CA GLY A 32 -13.43 11.48 -8.47
C GLY A 32 -14.12 12.03 -9.71
N ILE A 33 -15.37 12.51 -9.58
CA ILE A 33 -16.11 13.16 -10.67
C ILE A 33 -15.42 14.47 -11.06
N LEU A 34 -15.02 15.29 -10.10
CA LEU A 34 -14.28 16.53 -10.34
C LEU A 34 -13.01 16.27 -11.13
N GLY A 35 -12.20 15.28 -10.71
CA GLY A 35 -11.00 14.88 -11.42
C GLY A 35 -11.30 14.48 -12.87
N TYR A 36 -12.35 13.69 -13.09
CA TYR A 36 -12.74 13.26 -14.43
C TYR A 36 -13.18 14.43 -15.32
N VAL A 37 -14.05 15.30 -14.82
CA VAL A 37 -14.52 16.47 -15.58
C VAL A 37 -13.37 17.40 -15.95
N LEU A 38 -12.49 17.73 -15.00
CA LEU A 38 -11.35 18.62 -15.28
C LEU A 38 -10.33 17.99 -16.22
N TYR A 39 -10.16 16.66 -16.18
CA TYR A 39 -9.30 15.97 -17.12
C TYR A 39 -9.86 15.97 -18.55
N VAL A 40 -11.16 15.70 -18.71
CA VAL A 40 -11.83 15.67 -20.03
C VAL A 40 -11.87 17.04 -20.70
N LEU A 41 -11.92 18.13 -19.90
CA LEU A 41 -11.88 19.50 -20.45
C LEU A 41 -10.58 19.85 -21.16
N SER A 42 -9.45 19.24 -20.81
CA SER A 42 -8.14 19.53 -21.43
C SER A 42 -7.21 18.33 -21.35
N PRO A 43 -7.50 17.24 -22.07
CA PRO A 43 -6.77 15.98 -21.95
C PRO A 43 -5.33 16.07 -22.48
N GLU A 44 -5.09 16.87 -23.53
CA GLU A 44 -3.76 17.00 -24.16
C GLU A 44 -2.78 17.80 -23.29
N SER A 45 -3.21 18.91 -22.71
CA SER A 45 -2.33 19.80 -21.93
C SER A 45 -2.28 19.45 -20.45
N MET A 46 -3.26 18.67 -19.95
CA MET A 46 -3.48 18.42 -18.51
C MET A 46 -3.53 19.69 -17.63
N GLY A 47 -3.48 20.88 -18.21
CA GLY A 47 -3.35 22.14 -17.47
C GLY A 47 -4.49 22.39 -16.50
N VAL A 48 -5.74 22.20 -16.96
CA VAL A 48 -6.95 22.37 -16.15
C VAL A 48 -7.00 21.33 -15.04
N PHE A 49 -6.63 20.09 -15.35
CA PHE A 49 -6.55 19.00 -14.37
C PHE A 49 -5.52 19.30 -13.28
N LEU A 50 -4.31 19.72 -13.65
CA LEU A 50 -3.25 20.06 -12.69
C LEU A 50 -3.62 21.27 -11.83
N ALA A 51 -4.22 22.32 -12.42
CA ALA A 51 -4.69 23.48 -11.68
C ALA A 51 -5.78 23.10 -10.66
N GLY A 52 -6.77 22.30 -11.07
CA GLY A 52 -7.81 21.78 -10.18
C GLY A 52 -7.25 20.89 -9.07
N GLY A 53 -6.31 20.02 -9.39
CA GLY A 53 -5.59 19.20 -8.41
C GLY A 53 -4.79 20.04 -7.41
N GLY A 54 -4.15 21.12 -7.87
CA GLY A 54 -3.47 22.10 -7.03
C GLY A 54 -4.43 22.79 -6.05
N CYS A 55 -5.56 23.30 -6.54
CA CYS A 55 -6.61 23.89 -5.69
C CYS A 55 -7.15 22.89 -4.68
N LEU A 56 -7.43 21.66 -5.09
CA LEU A 56 -7.87 20.59 -4.20
C LEU A 56 -6.81 20.31 -3.12
N THR A 57 -5.55 20.22 -3.50
CA THR A 57 -4.44 19.98 -2.57
C THR A 57 -4.32 21.10 -1.52
N VAL A 58 -4.41 22.37 -1.92
CA VAL A 58 -4.43 23.50 -0.99
C VAL A 58 -5.60 23.41 -0.04
N PHE A 59 -6.80 23.14 -0.53
CA PHE A 59 -8.00 22.98 0.31
C PHE A 59 -7.83 21.83 1.32
N LEU A 60 -7.29 20.70 0.88
CA LEU A 60 -7.01 19.55 1.74
C LEU A 60 -5.93 19.86 2.80
N ALA A 61 -4.89 20.62 2.42
CA ALA A 61 -3.82 21.05 3.31
C ALA A 61 -4.34 22.01 4.40
N LEU A 62 -5.20 22.96 4.03
CA LEU A 62 -5.86 23.87 4.99
C LEU A 62 -6.74 23.08 5.97
N ASN A 63 -7.52 22.14 5.48
CA ASN A 63 -8.33 21.28 6.33
C ASN A 63 -7.47 20.43 7.28
N TYR A 64 -6.34 19.92 6.79
CA TYR A 64 -5.39 19.17 7.61
C TYR A 64 -4.76 20.05 8.69
N ALA A 65 -4.30 21.26 8.34
CA ALA A 65 -3.74 22.20 9.28
C ALA A 65 -4.75 22.57 10.38
N TYR A 66 -6.00 22.85 9.99
CA TYR A 66 -7.08 23.07 10.96
C TYR A 66 -7.25 21.91 11.93
N LYS A 67 -7.32 20.67 11.40
CA LYS A 67 -7.44 19.47 12.25
C LYS A 67 -6.24 19.24 13.15
N MET A 68 -5.05 19.50 12.66
CA MET A 68 -3.80 19.36 13.43
C MET A 68 -3.75 20.34 14.60
N PHE A 69 -4.10 21.61 14.37
CA PHE A 69 -4.01 22.66 15.39
C PHE A 69 -5.16 22.64 16.39
N TYR A 70 -6.39 22.40 15.94
CA TYR A 70 -7.58 22.49 16.78
C TYR A 70 -8.06 21.15 17.34
N ILE A 71 -7.92 20.07 16.58
CA ILE A 71 -8.49 18.74 16.95
C ILE A 71 -7.37 17.80 17.45
N LYS A 72 -6.08 18.17 17.28
CA LYS A 72 -4.90 17.36 17.62
C LYS A 72 -4.91 15.97 16.97
N HIS A 73 -5.51 15.86 15.78
CA HIS A 73 -5.61 14.61 15.03
C HIS A 73 -4.79 14.67 13.75
N THR A 74 -3.82 13.75 13.58
CA THR A 74 -2.79 13.78 12.54
C THR A 74 -2.98 12.72 11.44
N GLY A 75 -4.20 12.38 11.07
CA GLY A 75 -4.48 11.36 10.05
C GLY A 75 -4.27 11.85 8.61
N LEU A 76 -3.09 11.71 8.04
CA LEU A 76 -2.77 12.10 6.64
C LEU A 76 -3.34 11.12 5.60
N THR A 77 -3.59 9.87 5.97
CA THR A 77 -3.99 8.80 5.05
C THR A 77 -5.23 9.15 4.21
N SER A 78 -6.26 9.76 4.83
CA SER A 78 -7.51 10.10 4.14
C SER A 78 -7.30 11.19 3.07
N ILE A 79 -6.36 12.10 3.30
CA ILE A 79 -5.99 13.14 2.34
C ILE A 79 -5.28 12.52 1.13
N ILE A 80 -4.33 11.63 1.38
CA ILE A 80 -3.63 10.89 0.32
C ILE A 80 -4.63 10.09 -0.51
N ILE A 81 -5.59 9.40 0.12
CA ILE A 81 -6.62 8.64 -0.58
C ILE A 81 -7.53 9.56 -1.40
N ALA A 82 -7.86 10.77 -0.92
CA ALA A 82 -8.62 11.76 -1.68
C ALA A 82 -7.86 12.22 -2.95
N LEU A 83 -6.56 12.47 -2.83
CA LEU A 83 -5.69 12.79 -3.98
C LEU A 83 -5.58 11.63 -4.96
N ILE A 84 -5.40 10.40 -4.48
CA ILE A 84 -5.41 9.21 -5.35
C ILE A 84 -6.75 9.09 -6.08
N THR A 85 -7.88 9.33 -5.38
CA THR A 85 -9.21 9.28 -5.97
C THR A 85 -9.37 10.32 -7.09
N TYR A 86 -8.82 11.53 -6.92
CA TYR A 86 -8.76 12.55 -7.96
C TYR A 86 -7.92 12.09 -9.16
N CYS A 87 -6.74 11.51 -8.89
CA CYS A 87 -5.81 11.04 -9.91
C CYS A 87 -6.27 9.77 -10.66
N LEU A 88 -7.35 9.10 -10.22
CA LEU A 88 -7.92 7.97 -10.97
C LEU A 88 -8.46 8.40 -12.35
N ALA A 89 -8.85 9.66 -12.53
CA ALA A 89 -9.44 10.15 -13.77
C ALA A 89 -8.55 9.92 -15.00
N PRO A 90 -7.30 10.42 -15.05
CA PRO A 90 -6.40 10.16 -16.18
C PRO A 90 -6.06 8.68 -16.34
N ILE A 91 -5.97 7.93 -15.24
CA ILE A 91 -5.66 6.49 -15.30
C ILE A 91 -6.79 5.72 -15.97
N VAL A 92 -8.04 6.00 -15.62
CA VAL A 92 -9.23 5.37 -16.24
C VAL A 92 -9.36 5.74 -17.72
N TYR A 93 -8.97 6.98 -18.09
CA TYR A 93 -9.10 7.46 -19.45
C TYR A 93 -7.98 6.97 -20.38
N THR A 94 -6.72 6.95 -19.91
CA THR A 94 -5.53 6.73 -20.75
C THR A 94 -4.95 5.32 -20.67
N LYS A 95 -5.31 4.55 -19.65
CA LYS A 95 -4.73 3.24 -19.39
C LYS A 95 -5.78 2.14 -19.47
N ASP A 96 -5.29 0.91 -19.55
CA ASP A 96 -6.16 -0.26 -19.49
C ASP A 96 -6.95 -0.30 -18.19
N LEU A 97 -8.17 -0.77 -18.25
CA LEU A 97 -9.07 -0.95 -17.10
C LEU A 97 -8.40 -1.67 -15.93
N TRP A 98 -7.53 -2.61 -16.25
CA TRP A 98 -6.74 -3.39 -15.30
C TRP A 98 -5.89 -2.52 -14.35
N VAL A 99 -5.23 -1.48 -14.88
CA VAL A 99 -4.39 -0.57 -14.06
C VAL A 99 -5.24 0.17 -13.04
N SER A 100 -6.42 0.64 -13.47
CA SER A 100 -7.37 1.33 -12.59
C SER A 100 -7.86 0.43 -11.48
N ILE A 101 -8.19 -0.83 -11.80
CA ILE A 101 -8.62 -1.84 -10.82
C ILE A 101 -7.49 -2.10 -9.82
N LEU A 102 -6.25 -2.26 -10.28
CA LEU A 102 -5.10 -2.50 -9.42
C LEU A 102 -4.89 -1.37 -8.40
N VAL A 103 -4.98 -0.11 -8.83
CA VAL A 103 -4.87 1.05 -7.92
C VAL A 103 -5.99 1.04 -6.89
N VAL A 104 -7.25 0.84 -7.31
CA VAL A 104 -8.40 0.82 -6.41
C VAL A 104 -8.30 -0.32 -5.40
N VAL A 105 -7.98 -1.53 -5.86
CA VAL A 105 -7.82 -2.70 -4.98
C VAL A 105 -6.68 -2.47 -3.97
N SER A 106 -5.55 -1.90 -4.40
CA SER A 106 -4.45 -1.57 -3.50
C SER A 106 -4.87 -0.58 -2.40
N VAL A 107 -5.61 0.48 -2.76
CA VAL A 107 -6.14 1.45 -1.79
C VAL A 107 -7.10 0.77 -0.81
N LEU A 108 -7.99 -0.09 -1.29
CA LEU A 108 -8.95 -0.82 -0.44
C LEU A 108 -8.23 -1.76 0.52
N ILE A 109 -7.27 -2.54 0.04
CA ILE A 109 -6.48 -3.46 0.87
C ILE A 109 -5.76 -2.68 1.97
N LEU A 110 -5.02 -1.61 1.63
CA LEU A 110 -4.27 -0.81 2.60
C LEU A 110 -5.20 -0.14 3.64
N THR A 111 -6.40 0.25 3.22
CA THR A 111 -7.39 0.87 4.11
C THR A 111 -7.98 -0.17 5.08
N GLU A 112 -8.44 -1.32 4.59
CA GLU A 112 -9.05 -2.36 5.41
C GLU A 112 -8.03 -3.06 6.32
N MET A 113 -6.81 -3.25 5.85
CA MET A 113 -5.74 -3.91 6.62
C MET A 113 -5.10 -3.03 7.69
N LYS A 114 -5.45 -1.74 7.79
CA LYS A 114 -4.85 -0.83 8.77
C LYS A 114 -4.91 -1.36 10.21
N SER A 115 -6.05 -1.88 10.65
CA SER A 115 -6.20 -2.45 12.00
C SER A 115 -5.37 -3.72 12.18
N MET A 116 -5.27 -4.54 11.14
CA MET A 116 -4.46 -5.75 11.13
C MET A 116 -2.97 -5.40 11.23
N PHE A 117 -2.48 -4.41 10.47
CA PHE A 117 -1.09 -3.94 10.56
C PHE A 117 -0.75 -3.37 11.94
N ILE A 118 -1.64 -2.55 12.53
CA ILE A 118 -1.42 -2.01 13.88
C ILE A 118 -1.37 -3.16 14.91
N ASN A 119 -2.27 -4.12 14.83
CA ASN A 119 -2.29 -5.25 15.74
C ASN A 119 -1.08 -6.17 15.54
N PHE A 120 -0.65 -6.35 14.31
CA PHE A 120 0.55 -7.11 13.95
C PHE A 120 1.80 -6.45 14.53
N THR A 121 1.97 -5.13 14.31
CA THR A 121 3.12 -4.37 14.85
C THR A 121 3.17 -4.40 16.37
N LYS A 122 2.02 -4.34 17.07
CA LYS A 122 1.96 -4.43 18.53
C LYS A 122 2.32 -5.82 19.05
N LYS A 123 2.18 -6.87 18.25
CA LYS A 123 2.45 -8.26 18.64
C LYS A 123 3.86 -8.71 18.30
N ILE A 124 4.50 -8.11 17.31
CA ILE A 124 5.88 -8.43 16.93
C ILE A 124 6.81 -7.99 18.07
N ASN A 125 7.67 -8.89 18.49
CA ASN A 125 8.74 -8.57 19.42
C ASN A 125 9.83 -7.76 18.70
N ASP A 126 10.43 -6.78 19.39
CA ASP A 126 11.50 -5.93 18.86
C ASP A 126 12.67 -6.76 18.27
N LEU A 127 13.00 -7.89 18.90
CA LEU A 127 14.04 -8.80 18.39
C LEU A 127 13.69 -9.42 17.05
N GLU A 128 12.42 -9.75 16.80
CA GLU A 128 11.97 -10.30 15.51
C GLU A 128 12.02 -9.24 14.42
N PHE A 129 11.61 -8.02 14.74
CA PHE A 129 11.71 -6.89 13.80
C PHE A 129 13.17 -6.59 13.42
N ILE A 130 14.07 -6.59 14.41
CA ILE A 130 15.52 -6.41 14.17
C ILE A 130 16.08 -7.55 13.30
N ASN A 131 15.67 -8.80 13.54
CA ASN A 131 16.12 -9.94 12.74
C ASN A 131 15.60 -9.86 11.30
N LEU A 132 14.36 -9.41 11.09
CA LEU A 132 13.82 -9.13 9.76
C LEU A 132 14.62 -8.03 9.05
N ALA A 133 14.89 -6.93 9.74
CA ALA A 133 15.68 -5.84 9.18
C ALA A 133 17.10 -6.30 8.80
N LYS A 134 17.77 -7.07 9.66
CA LYS A 134 19.10 -7.66 9.36
C LYS A 134 19.02 -8.56 8.13
N PHE A 135 18.00 -9.41 8.02
CA PHE A 135 17.80 -10.27 6.87
C PHE A 135 17.69 -9.46 5.57
N PHE A 136 16.89 -8.40 5.54
CA PHE A 136 16.76 -7.54 4.36
C PHE A 136 18.05 -6.79 4.03
N ILE A 137 18.78 -6.29 5.04
CA ILE A 137 20.06 -5.61 4.82
C ILE A 137 21.08 -6.57 4.22
N ILE A 138 21.27 -7.75 4.83
CA ILE A 138 22.22 -8.75 4.35
C ILE A 138 21.86 -9.21 2.94
N SER A 139 20.60 -9.53 2.69
CA SER A 139 20.13 -9.95 1.37
C SER A 139 20.30 -8.85 0.32
N GLY A 140 19.93 -7.62 0.65
CA GLY A 140 19.98 -6.48 -0.26
C GLY A 140 21.41 -6.01 -0.57
N VAL A 141 22.34 -6.17 0.36
CA VAL A 141 23.74 -5.79 0.15
C VAL A 141 24.52 -6.88 -0.60
N ILE A 142 24.30 -8.14 -0.28
CA ILE A 142 25.07 -9.24 -0.89
C ILE A 142 24.62 -9.51 -2.32
N LEU A 143 23.31 -9.51 -2.60
CA LEU A 143 22.76 -9.85 -3.92
C LEU A 143 23.36 -9.03 -5.08
N PRO A 144 23.47 -7.68 -5.02
CA PRO A 144 24.03 -6.91 -6.12
C PRO A 144 25.54 -7.06 -6.30
N VAL A 145 26.25 -7.53 -5.27
CA VAL A 145 27.73 -7.71 -5.29
C VAL A 145 28.13 -9.06 -5.87
N LEU A 146 27.24 -10.05 -5.86
CA LEU A 146 27.56 -11.40 -6.32
C LEU A 146 27.71 -11.46 -7.85
N PRO A 147 28.78 -12.17 -8.33
CA PRO A 147 29.00 -12.36 -9.76
C PRO A 147 27.90 -13.24 -10.37
N LYS A 148 27.53 -12.89 -11.60
CA LYS A 148 26.55 -13.64 -12.42
C LYS A 148 27.22 -14.60 -13.39
N THR A 149 28.54 -14.80 -13.28
CA THR A 149 29.32 -15.74 -14.08
C THR A 149 29.11 -17.16 -13.59
N GLU A 150 29.06 -18.10 -14.49
CA GLU A 150 28.94 -19.53 -14.17
C GLU A 150 30.17 -20.01 -13.37
N ILE A 151 29.91 -20.83 -12.34
CA ILE A 151 31.00 -21.43 -11.50
C ILE A 151 31.65 -22.61 -12.24
N ILE A 152 30.87 -23.32 -13.07
CA ILE A 152 31.30 -24.51 -13.81
C ILE A 152 30.79 -24.34 -15.24
N ASP A 153 31.69 -24.49 -16.21
CA ASP A 153 31.36 -24.46 -17.63
C ASP A 153 30.31 -25.53 -17.97
N GLY A 154 29.19 -25.07 -18.55
CA GLY A 154 28.05 -25.92 -18.93
C GLY A 154 26.98 -26.17 -17.86
N VAL A 155 27.11 -25.58 -16.67
CA VAL A 155 26.10 -25.62 -15.63
C VAL A 155 25.67 -24.20 -15.27
N SER A 156 24.42 -23.85 -15.52
CA SER A 156 23.89 -22.49 -15.25
C SER A 156 23.78 -22.14 -13.75
N LEU A 157 24.76 -22.60 -12.95
CA LEU A 157 24.86 -22.28 -11.53
C LEU A 157 25.78 -21.08 -11.34
N THR A 158 25.22 -19.95 -10.95
CA THR A 158 25.99 -18.75 -10.60
C THR A 158 25.91 -18.49 -9.10
N PRO A 159 26.91 -17.83 -8.48
CA PRO A 159 26.88 -17.45 -7.07
C PRO A 159 25.61 -16.61 -6.76
N TYR A 160 25.21 -15.76 -7.70
CA TYR A 160 23.98 -14.97 -7.62
C TYR A 160 22.73 -15.84 -7.48
N ASN A 161 22.56 -16.88 -8.33
CA ASN A 161 21.39 -17.75 -8.32
C ASN A 161 21.31 -18.59 -7.04
N ILE A 162 22.46 -19.09 -6.57
CA ILE A 162 22.54 -19.85 -5.32
C ILE A 162 22.12 -18.97 -4.14
N TRP A 163 22.66 -17.76 -4.06
CA TRP A 163 22.31 -16.81 -3.00
C TRP A 163 20.85 -16.36 -3.08
N LEU A 164 20.36 -16.05 -4.28
CA LEU A 164 18.97 -15.69 -4.51
C LEU A 164 18.01 -16.79 -4.02
N SER A 165 18.31 -18.06 -4.36
CA SER A 165 17.51 -19.19 -3.90
C SER A 165 17.51 -19.31 -2.37
N THR A 166 18.67 -19.12 -1.73
CA THR A 166 18.79 -19.11 -0.27
C THR A 166 17.96 -18.00 0.35
N VAL A 167 18.02 -16.77 -0.20
CA VAL A 167 17.24 -15.62 0.27
C VAL A 167 15.73 -15.88 0.12
N VAL A 168 15.30 -16.41 -1.02
CA VAL A 168 13.89 -16.71 -1.29
C VAL A 168 13.37 -17.78 -0.32
N ILE A 169 14.08 -18.89 -0.16
CA ILE A 169 13.69 -19.97 0.76
C ILE A 169 13.65 -19.47 2.20
N SER A 170 14.67 -18.72 2.64
CA SER A 170 14.71 -18.14 3.97
C SER A 170 13.59 -17.13 4.20
N GLY A 171 13.29 -16.30 3.18
CA GLY A 171 12.18 -15.36 3.21
C GLY A 171 10.83 -16.04 3.34
N ILE A 172 10.57 -17.07 2.54
CA ILE A 172 9.31 -17.86 2.62
C ILE A 172 9.20 -18.51 4.00
N SER A 173 10.27 -19.11 4.50
CA SER A 173 10.29 -19.75 5.82
C SER A 173 10.01 -18.76 6.94
N TYR A 174 10.59 -17.55 6.85
CA TYR A 174 10.38 -16.51 7.83
C TYR A 174 8.93 -15.94 7.80
N VAL A 175 8.39 -15.69 6.61
CA VAL A 175 6.99 -15.27 6.43
C VAL A 175 6.04 -16.35 6.97
N SER A 176 6.28 -17.62 6.67
CA SER A 176 5.49 -18.75 7.17
C SER A 176 5.53 -18.81 8.71
N TYR A 177 6.69 -18.59 9.32
CA TYR A 177 6.85 -18.52 10.77
C TYR A 177 6.01 -17.38 11.38
N LEU A 178 6.07 -16.17 10.80
CA LEU A 178 5.31 -15.02 11.28
C LEU A 178 3.80 -15.26 11.13
N LEU A 179 3.35 -15.79 10.01
CA LEU A 179 1.94 -16.13 9.77
C LEU A 179 1.44 -17.16 10.78
N LYS A 180 2.20 -18.23 11.02
CA LYS A 180 1.88 -19.23 12.03
C LYS A 180 1.78 -18.62 13.43
N LYS A 181 2.74 -17.79 13.81
CA LYS A 181 2.81 -17.23 15.17
C LYS A 181 1.73 -16.18 15.44
N TYR A 182 1.41 -15.32 14.46
CA TYR A 182 0.61 -14.13 14.67
C TYR A 182 -0.78 -14.17 14.04
N VAL A 183 -0.98 -14.96 13.00
CA VAL A 183 -2.24 -14.98 12.23
C VAL A 183 -3.00 -16.30 12.40
N PHE A 184 -2.32 -17.42 12.25
CA PHE A 184 -2.94 -18.74 12.21
C PHE A 184 -2.48 -19.63 13.37
N LYS A 185 -2.90 -19.30 14.59
CA LYS A 185 -2.53 -20.09 15.77
C LYS A 185 -2.96 -21.57 15.68
N ASP A 186 -4.13 -21.85 15.09
CA ASP A 186 -4.73 -23.18 15.04
C ASP A 186 -4.54 -23.92 13.69
N ALA A 187 -4.26 -23.21 12.59
CA ALA A 187 -4.08 -23.80 11.26
C ALA A 187 -2.62 -23.84 10.78
N GLY A 188 -1.66 -23.61 11.67
CA GLY A 188 -0.26 -23.36 11.35
C GLY A 188 0.46 -24.48 10.59
N ILE A 189 0.03 -25.74 10.73
CA ILE A 189 0.65 -26.89 10.05
C ILE A 189 0.27 -26.90 8.56
N ILE A 190 -1.00 -26.60 8.24
CA ILE A 190 -1.50 -26.59 6.85
C ILE A 190 -0.87 -25.44 6.06
N VAL A 191 -0.80 -24.24 6.66
CA VAL A 191 -0.21 -23.05 6.02
C VAL A 191 1.30 -23.22 5.80
N THR A 192 2.01 -23.85 6.73
CA THR A 192 3.45 -24.12 6.58
C THR A 192 3.71 -25.16 5.49
N GLY A 193 2.82 -26.16 5.34
CA GLY A 193 2.90 -27.16 4.28
C GLY A 193 2.63 -26.58 2.88
N ILE A 194 1.69 -25.64 2.75
CA ILE A 194 1.35 -25.02 1.46
C ILE A 194 2.43 -24.01 1.01
N LEU A 195 3.06 -23.29 1.95
CA LEU A 195 4.06 -22.26 1.63
C LEU A 195 5.51 -22.81 1.59
N GLY A 196 5.77 -23.92 2.22
CA GLY A 196 7.12 -24.50 2.35
C GLY A 196 7.34 -25.80 1.58
N GLY A 197 6.32 -26.40 0.99
CA GLY A 197 6.35 -27.54 0.10
C GLY A 197 6.17 -27.14 -1.33
#